data_4a14e9462a24dd9f273848fa446ee151
#
_entry.id   4a14e9462a24dd9f273848fa446ee151
#
_cell.length_a   1.000
_cell.length_b   1.000
_cell.length_c   1.000
_cell.angle_alpha   90.00
_cell.angle_beta   90.00
_cell.angle_gamma   90.00
#
_symmetry.space_group_name_H-M   'P 1'
#
loop_
_entity.id
_entity.type
_entity.pdbx_description
1 polymer ?
#
loop_
_entity_poly.entity_id
_entity_poly.type
_entity_poly.pdbx_seq_one_letter_code
_entity_poly.pdbx_strand_id
1 'polypeptide(L)'
;MSTFFRSFLLFFLLILIPSGCSTTQKIEALKPEPDDASPLLYDNATSYINIPVKIKLKDIENQTNKTLTGLIYEDTNIEDDDLEMKIWKLAPITLENANGKIKTVLPLKAFVKYRIGTNKLGIDLYNTKEFNFNGNVTLLSEIHLTNWKLSTNTEFKSLDWNESPSVTVLGKAVPITYLINPTIRLFKSKIEKSIDAAIAKSMDFKPNVLDALEKICTPFEMNETYESWLRVVPQELYTTDAKLQAASIAFEMGLKCTMETLVGQKPASQFDRTKI
;
A
#
# COMPACT_ATOMS: atom_id res chain seq x y z
N MET A 1 94.86 56.45 19.93
CA MET A 1 94.90 54.95 19.61
C MET A 1 93.58 54.21 19.98
N SER A 2 92.48 54.88 19.92
CA SER A 2 91.22 54.18 20.33
C SER A 2 90.08 54.10 19.26
N THR A 3 90.12 54.98 18.26
CA THR A 3 89.08 55.00 17.26
C THR A 3 89.29 53.97 16.13
N PHE A 4 90.52 53.71 15.78
CA PHE A 4 90.92 52.76 14.76
C PHE A 4 90.61 51.32 15.18
N PHE A 5 90.82 50.98 16.43
CA PHE A 5 90.55 49.65 16.98
C PHE A 5 89.04 49.33 17.09
N ARG A 6 88.24 50.38 17.39
CA ARG A 6 86.77 50.23 17.42
C ARG A 6 86.16 50.02 16.03
N SER A 7 86.72 50.72 15.03
CA SER A 7 86.28 50.55 13.65
C SER A 7 86.67 49.21 13.06
N PHE A 8 87.83 48.69 13.46
CA PHE A 8 88.28 47.37 13.03
C PHE A 8 87.49 46.24 13.70
N LEU A 9 87.12 46.41 14.96
CA LEU A 9 86.25 45.43 15.69
C LEU A 9 84.83 45.38 15.13
N LEU A 10 84.28 46.51 14.73
CA LEU A 10 82.97 46.58 14.07
C LEU A 10 82.99 45.96 12.67
N PHE A 11 84.12 46.10 11.95
CA PHE A 11 84.25 45.52 10.62
C PHE A 11 84.43 43.99 10.72
N PHE A 12 85.14 43.51 11.78
CA PHE A 12 85.25 42.07 12.03
C PHE A 12 83.97 41.43 12.53
N LEU A 13 83.11 42.18 13.23
CA LEU A 13 81.81 41.69 13.69
C LEU A 13 80.81 41.56 12.53
N LEU A 14 81.00 42.39 11.45
CA LEU A 14 80.13 42.32 10.26
C LEU A 14 80.46 41.14 9.34
N ILE A 15 81.64 40.52 9.46
CA ILE A 15 82.08 39.38 8.65
C ILE A 15 81.61 38.03 9.26
N LEU A 16 81.15 38.04 10.53
CA LEU A 16 80.64 36.91 11.24
C LEU A 16 79.11 36.66 11.07
N ILE A 17 78.52 37.30 10.00
CA ILE A 17 77.15 36.89 9.65
C ILE A 17 77.26 35.49 9.05
N PRO A 18 76.78 34.43 9.81
CA PRO A 18 76.82 33.12 9.24
C PRO A 18 75.92 33.10 8.03
N SER A 19 76.45 32.85 6.85
CA SER A 19 75.73 32.50 5.66
C SER A 19 74.98 31.23 6.03
N GLY A 20 73.79 31.39 6.54
CA GLY A 20 72.87 30.28 6.73
C GLY A 20 72.58 29.69 5.35
N CYS A 21 73.36 28.71 4.94
CA CYS A 21 72.98 27.85 3.85
C CYS A 21 71.72 27.09 4.30
N SER A 22 70.56 27.56 3.87
CA SER A 22 69.36 26.72 3.89
C SER A 22 69.55 25.65 2.81
N THR A 23 70.06 24.51 3.21
CA THR A 23 69.99 23.30 2.41
C THR A 23 68.52 22.87 2.38
N THR A 24 67.77 23.38 1.44
CA THR A 24 66.48 22.80 1.04
C THR A 24 66.82 21.46 0.37
N GLN A 25 66.78 20.41 1.16
CA GLN A 25 66.73 19.07 0.58
C GLN A 25 65.39 18.98 -0.16
N LYS A 26 65.41 18.96 -1.49
CA LYS A 26 64.29 18.53 -2.28
C LYS A 26 64.11 17.02 -1.96
N ILE A 27 63.21 16.72 -1.10
CA ILE A 27 62.68 15.34 -0.95
C ILE A 27 61.86 15.12 -2.20
N GLU A 28 62.43 14.48 -3.20
CA GLU A 28 61.66 13.89 -4.27
C GLU A 28 60.96 12.65 -3.65
N ALA A 29 59.70 12.83 -3.30
CA ALA A 29 58.85 11.70 -2.97
C ALA A 29 58.75 10.83 -4.24
N LEU A 30 59.42 9.72 -4.24
CA LEU A 30 59.24 8.71 -5.28
C LEU A 30 57.78 8.35 -5.30
N LYS A 31 57.17 8.47 -6.49
CA LYS A 31 55.82 7.95 -6.69
C LYS A 31 55.82 6.47 -6.27
N PRO A 32 54.95 6.05 -5.36
CA PRO A 32 54.87 4.62 -4.99
C PRO A 32 54.66 3.81 -6.27
N GLU A 33 55.33 2.65 -6.33
CA GLU A 33 55.09 1.73 -7.42
C GLU A 33 53.62 1.40 -7.52
N PRO A 34 53.09 1.20 -8.74
CA PRO A 34 51.72 0.78 -8.90
C PRO A 34 51.48 -0.48 -8.06
N ASP A 35 50.45 -0.46 -7.25
CA ASP A 35 50.01 -1.65 -6.52
C ASP A 35 49.40 -2.63 -7.54
N ASP A 36 50.17 -3.62 -7.95
CA ASP A 36 49.74 -4.72 -8.83
C ASP A 36 48.85 -5.73 -8.07
N ALA A 37 48.45 -5.44 -6.85
CA ALA A 37 47.50 -6.27 -6.14
C ALA A 37 46.20 -6.38 -6.97
N SER A 38 45.71 -7.59 -7.13
CA SER A 38 44.44 -7.85 -7.78
C SER A 38 43.36 -6.94 -7.15
N PRO A 39 42.52 -6.29 -7.94
CA PRO A 39 41.47 -5.41 -7.40
C PRO A 39 40.68 -6.18 -6.36
N LEU A 40 40.55 -5.61 -5.17
CA LEU A 40 39.70 -6.18 -4.14
C LEU A 40 38.25 -6.24 -4.70
N LEU A 41 37.82 -7.47 -4.97
CA LEU A 41 36.43 -7.73 -5.30
C LEU A 41 35.62 -7.48 -4.02
N TYR A 42 35.05 -6.30 -3.93
CA TYR A 42 34.07 -6.00 -2.90
C TYR A 42 32.78 -6.77 -3.24
N ASP A 43 32.50 -7.79 -2.47
CA ASP A 43 31.19 -8.40 -2.46
C ASP A 43 30.23 -7.43 -1.73
N ASN A 44 29.34 -6.80 -2.48
CA ASN A 44 28.39 -5.85 -1.93
C ASN A 44 27.47 -6.59 -0.96
N ALA A 45 27.60 -6.34 0.32
CA ALA A 45 26.77 -6.96 1.35
C ALA A 45 25.30 -6.66 1.10
N THR A 46 24.49 -7.71 1.11
CA THR A 46 23.03 -7.57 1.00
C THR A 46 22.46 -6.95 2.28
N SER A 47 21.64 -5.95 2.10
CA SER A 47 20.94 -5.25 3.17
C SER A 47 19.42 -5.46 3.04
N TYR A 48 18.72 -5.43 4.16
CA TYR A 48 17.26 -5.56 4.21
C TYR A 48 16.66 -4.36 4.94
N ILE A 49 15.74 -3.68 4.28
CA ILE A 49 14.97 -2.57 4.86
C ILE A 49 13.55 -3.08 5.06
N ASN A 50 13.10 -3.22 6.31
CA ASN A 50 11.76 -3.64 6.65
C ASN A 50 10.93 -2.44 7.12
N ILE A 51 9.78 -2.26 6.49
CA ILE A 51 8.86 -1.17 6.76
C ILE A 51 7.53 -1.77 7.26
N PRO A 52 7.18 -1.60 8.52
CA PRO A 52 5.88 -2.03 9.03
C PRO A 52 4.79 -1.12 8.47
N VAL A 53 3.79 -1.73 7.85
CA VAL A 53 2.60 -1.04 7.32
C VAL A 53 1.41 -1.37 8.19
N LYS A 54 0.69 -0.34 8.62
CA LYS A 54 -0.51 -0.48 9.44
C LYS A 54 -1.64 0.39 8.89
N ILE A 55 -2.75 -0.25 8.54
CA ILE A 55 -3.93 0.39 7.95
C ILE A 55 -5.09 0.26 8.93
N LYS A 56 -5.65 1.37 9.37
CA LYS A 56 -6.78 1.34 10.29
C LYS A 56 -8.06 0.91 9.55
N LEU A 57 -8.85 0.02 10.15
CA LEU A 57 -10.17 -0.35 9.62
C LEU A 57 -11.06 0.88 9.40
N LYS A 58 -10.92 1.89 10.26
CA LYS A 58 -11.69 3.14 10.14
C LYS A 58 -11.38 3.92 8.86
N ASP A 59 -10.13 3.89 8.41
CA ASP A 59 -9.74 4.56 7.16
C ASP A 59 -10.33 3.81 5.95
N ILE A 60 -10.32 2.48 5.99
CA ILE A 60 -10.97 1.61 5.01
C ILE A 60 -12.48 1.87 4.99
N GLU A 61 -13.12 1.87 6.14
CA GLU A 61 -14.53 2.15 6.31
C GLU A 61 -14.92 3.50 5.69
N ASN A 62 -14.16 4.55 6.03
CA ASN A 62 -14.40 5.89 5.51
C ASN A 62 -14.27 5.94 3.98
N GLN A 63 -13.23 5.30 3.44
CA GLN A 63 -13.00 5.29 1.98
C GLN A 63 -14.06 4.45 1.27
N THR A 64 -14.42 3.28 1.81
CA THR A 64 -15.47 2.44 1.24
C THR A 64 -16.82 3.15 1.28
N ASN A 65 -17.11 3.90 2.35
CA ASN A 65 -18.33 4.68 2.44
C ASN A 65 -18.41 5.83 1.44
N LYS A 66 -17.26 6.38 0.99
CA LYS A 66 -17.21 7.40 -0.07
C LYS A 66 -17.44 6.81 -1.46
N THR A 67 -16.93 5.59 -1.70
CA THR A 67 -17.04 4.94 -3.01
C THR A 67 -18.34 4.19 -3.20
N LEU A 68 -18.87 3.59 -2.13
CA LEU A 68 -20.12 2.83 -2.14
C LEU A 68 -21.26 3.70 -1.66
N THR A 69 -21.98 4.33 -2.58
CA THR A 69 -23.08 5.27 -2.27
C THR A 69 -24.32 4.99 -3.11
N GLY A 70 -25.50 5.25 -2.55
CA GLY A 70 -26.78 5.16 -3.27
C GLY A 70 -27.08 3.75 -3.78
N LEU A 71 -27.38 3.63 -5.06
CA LEU A 71 -27.63 2.36 -5.75
C LEU A 71 -26.30 1.60 -5.89
N ILE A 72 -26.19 0.45 -5.20
CA ILE A 72 -24.95 -0.35 -5.16
C ILE A 72 -25.01 -1.58 -6.07
N TYR A 73 -26.24 -1.98 -6.43
CA TYR A 73 -26.46 -3.09 -7.34
C TYR A 73 -27.78 -2.90 -8.09
N GLU A 74 -27.79 -3.22 -9.37
CA GLU A 74 -28.97 -3.23 -10.21
C GLU A 74 -28.92 -4.41 -11.18
N ASP A 75 -30.03 -5.10 -11.26
CA ASP A 75 -30.34 -6.12 -12.24
C ASP A 75 -31.76 -5.89 -12.72
N THR A 76 -31.89 -5.58 -14.00
CA THR A 76 -33.20 -5.24 -14.63
C THR A 76 -33.66 -6.29 -15.63
N ASN A 77 -32.89 -7.39 -15.79
CA ASN A 77 -33.22 -8.44 -16.73
C ASN A 77 -34.00 -9.58 -16.08
N ILE A 78 -35.32 -9.50 -16.07
CA ILE A 78 -36.20 -10.54 -15.53
C ILE A 78 -36.23 -11.81 -16.39
N GLU A 79 -35.71 -11.77 -17.62
CA GLU A 79 -35.84 -12.87 -18.56
C GLU A 79 -34.76 -13.95 -18.35
N ASP A 80 -33.68 -13.67 -17.69
CA ASP A 80 -32.57 -14.61 -17.52
C ASP A 80 -32.70 -15.50 -16.26
N ASP A 81 -33.30 -15.00 -15.18
CA ASP A 81 -33.43 -15.73 -13.91
C ASP A 81 -34.78 -15.48 -13.19
N ASP A 82 -35.79 -14.91 -13.87
CA ASP A 82 -37.10 -14.55 -13.31
C ASP A 82 -37.06 -13.51 -12.19
N LEU A 83 -35.94 -12.72 -12.10
CA LEU A 83 -35.69 -11.79 -11.02
C LEU A 83 -35.17 -10.44 -11.52
N GLU A 84 -35.79 -9.34 -11.09
CA GLU A 84 -35.19 -8.00 -11.11
C GLU A 84 -34.85 -7.58 -9.69
N MET A 85 -33.70 -6.92 -9.50
CA MET A 85 -33.25 -6.49 -8.19
C MET A 85 -32.55 -5.14 -8.24
N LYS A 86 -32.89 -4.28 -7.27
CA LYS A 86 -32.14 -3.04 -7.01
C LYS A 86 -31.82 -2.96 -5.53
N ILE A 87 -30.56 -2.62 -5.22
CA ILE A 87 -30.09 -2.53 -3.85
C ILE A 87 -29.45 -1.18 -3.63
N TRP A 88 -29.91 -0.50 -2.60
CA TRP A 88 -29.37 0.79 -2.16
C TRP A 88 -28.74 0.65 -0.79
N LYS A 89 -27.61 1.32 -0.61
CA LYS A 89 -27.04 1.56 0.70
C LYS A 89 -27.86 2.63 1.43
N LEU A 90 -28.37 2.29 2.62
CA LEU A 90 -29.19 3.20 3.42
C LEU A 90 -28.40 4.08 4.37
N ALA A 91 -27.30 3.55 4.92
CA ALA A 91 -26.49 4.24 5.92
C ALA A 91 -25.01 3.84 5.74
N PRO A 92 -24.06 4.52 6.39
CA PRO A 92 -22.66 4.10 6.37
C PRO A 92 -22.49 2.64 6.81
N ILE A 93 -21.62 1.91 6.08
CA ILE A 93 -21.18 0.59 6.52
C ILE A 93 -20.27 0.75 7.72
N THR A 94 -20.21 -0.27 8.58
CA THR A 94 -19.26 -0.35 9.69
C THR A 94 -18.35 -1.56 9.52
N LEU A 95 -17.07 -1.38 9.87
CA LEU A 95 -16.07 -2.43 9.82
C LEU A 95 -15.51 -2.69 11.21
N GLU A 96 -15.49 -3.94 11.63
CA GLU A 96 -14.88 -4.36 12.90
C GLU A 96 -14.10 -5.67 12.75
N ASN A 97 -13.19 -5.92 13.69
CA ASN A 97 -12.47 -7.19 13.74
C ASN A 97 -13.33 -8.24 14.46
N ALA A 98 -13.61 -9.31 13.77
CA ALA A 98 -14.27 -10.49 14.29
C ALA A 98 -13.36 -11.72 14.10
N ASN A 99 -12.54 -12.04 15.13
CA ASN A 99 -11.67 -13.22 15.12
C ASN A 99 -10.69 -13.27 13.93
N GLY A 100 -10.06 -12.14 13.59
CA GLY A 100 -9.09 -12.05 12.49
C GLY A 100 -9.72 -11.88 11.11
N LYS A 101 -11.05 -11.77 11.00
CA LYS A 101 -11.79 -11.43 9.78
C LYS A 101 -12.42 -10.05 9.92
N ILE A 102 -12.58 -9.35 8.83
CA ILE A 102 -13.34 -8.09 8.82
C ILE A 102 -14.84 -8.45 8.83
N LYS A 103 -15.52 -8.09 9.90
CA LYS A 103 -16.98 -8.08 9.94
C LYS A 103 -17.47 -6.75 9.38
N THR A 104 -18.26 -6.83 8.30
CA THR A 104 -18.90 -5.68 7.67
C THR A 104 -20.38 -5.73 7.94
N VAL A 105 -20.95 -4.63 8.46
CA VAL A 105 -22.40 -4.46 8.55
C VAL A 105 -22.82 -3.43 7.50
N LEU A 106 -23.68 -3.86 6.58
CA LEU A 106 -24.19 -3.07 5.46
C LEU A 106 -25.70 -2.84 5.64
N PRO A 107 -26.12 -1.66 6.08
CA PRO A 107 -27.53 -1.27 6.07
C PRO A 107 -27.99 -1.06 4.62
N LEU A 108 -29.02 -1.75 4.20
CA LEU A 108 -29.50 -1.69 2.83
C LEU A 108 -31.04 -1.64 2.73
N LYS A 109 -31.48 -1.11 1.59
CA LYS A 109 -32.82 -1.26 1.05
C LYS A 109 -32.72 -2.09 -0.22
N ALA A 110 -33.56 -3.10 -0.37
CA ALA A 110 -33.70 -3.84 -1.59
C ALA A 110 -35.11 -3.71 -2.16
N PHE A 111 -35.19 -3.56 -3.47
CA PHE A 111 -36.37 -3.77 -4.27
C PHE A 111 -36.15 -5.07 -5.05
N VAL A 112 -37.11 -5.97 -4.97
CA VAL A 112 -37.07 -7.24 -5.69
C VAL A 112 -38.38 -7.40 -6.42
N LYS A 113 -38.30 -7.65 -7.70
CA LYS A 113 -39.43 -8.04 -8.55
C LYS A 113 -39.16 -9.47 -9.03
N TYR A 114 -40.08 -10.34 -8.74
CA TYR A 114 -39.93 -11.76 -8.99
C TYR A 114 -41.10 -12.29 -9.82
N ARG A 115 -40.79 -13.04 -10.88
CA ARG A 115 -41.76 -13.64 -11.78
C ARG A 115 -41.98 -15.10 -11.39
N ILE A 116 -43.23 -15.45 -11.08
CA ILE A 116 -43.65 -16.79 -10.77
C ILE A 116 -44.57 -17.30 -11.86
N GLY A 117 -44.26 -18.44 -12.46
CA GLY A 117 -45.12 -18.98 -13.47
C GLY A 117 -44.46 -20.05 -14.32
N THR A 118 -45.11 -20.37 -15.40
CA THR A 118 -44.60 -21.34 -16.38
C THR A 118 -45.19 -21.03 -17.75
N ASN A 119 -44.44 -21.34 -18.80
CA ASN A 119 -44.98 -21.39 -20.14
C ASN A 119 -45.50 -22.78 -20.40
N LYS A 120 -46.81 -22.93 -20.66
CA LYS A 120 -47.45 -24.18 -21.05
C LYS A 120 -48.17 -24.00 -22.36
N LEU A 121 -47.83 -24.83 -23.33
CA LEU A 121 -48.48 -24.85 -24.68
C LEU A 121 -48.40 -23.50 -25.40
N GLY A 122 -47.31 -22.74 -25.23
CA GLY A 122 -47.15 -21.44 -25.84
C GLY A 122 -47.95 -20.30 -25.18
N ILE A 123 -48.55 -20.56 -24.01
CA ILE A 123 -49.23 -19.53 -23.22
C ILE A 123 -48.38 -19.21 -21.98
N ASP A 124 -48.01 -17.95 -21.87
CA ASP A 124 -47.26 -17.45 -20.72
C ASP A 124 -48.20 -17.21 -19.53
N LEU A 125 -48.08 -18.03 -18.52
CA LEU A 125 -48.85 -17.92 -17.26
C LEU A 125 -47.91 -17.42 -16.16
N TYR A 126 -47.40 -16.18 -16.29
CA TYR A 126 -46.55 -15.55 -15.30
C TYR A 126 -47.29 -14.55 -14.44
N ASN A 127 -47.01 -14.55 -13.16
CA ASN A 127 -47.43 -13.56 -12.19
C ASN A 127 -46.21 -12.88 -11.57
N THR A 128 -46.14 -11.56 -11.67
CA THR A 128 -45.03 -10.80 -11.11
C THR A 128 -45.43 -10.27 -9.73
N LYS A 129 -44.51 -10.42 -8.77
CA LYS A 129 -44.63 -9.90 -7.41
C LYS A 129 -43.48 -8.94 -7.14
N GLU A 130 -43.74 -7.85 -6.45
CA GLU A 130 -42.79 -6.84 -6.06
C GLU A 130 -42.70 -6.73 -4.54
N PHE A 131 -41.46 -6.63 -4.04
CA PHE A 131 -41.19 -6.54 -2.62
C PHE A 131 -40.17 -5.44 -2.36
N ASN A 132 -40.40 -4.68 -1.30
CA ASN A 132 -39.41 -3.74 -0.75
C ASN A 132 -39.10 -4.16 0.67
N PHE A 133 -37.81 -4.17 1.00
CA PHE A 133 -37.39 -4.51 2.35
C PHE A 133 -36.14 -3.74 2.74
N ASN A 134 -36.01 -3.49 4.05
CA ASN A 134 -34.84 -2.87 4.64
C ASN A 134 -34.26 -3.86 5.65
N GLY A 135 -32.94 -3.87 5.72
CA GLY A 135 -32.24 -4.78 6.67
C GLY A 135 -30.77 -4.46 6.75
N ASN A 136 -30.13 -5.22 7.62
CA ASN A 136 -28.68 -5.18 7.78
C ASN A 136 -28.09 -6.49 7.28
N VAL A 137 -27.21 -6.41 6.29
CA VAL A 137 -26.42 -7.57 5.88
C VAL A 137 -25.15 -7.59 6.69
N THR A 138 -24.85 -8.75 7.30
CA THR A 138 -23.58 -9.02 7.95
C THR A 138 -22.72 -9.90 7.06
N LEU A 139 -21.49 -9.43 6.79
CA LEU A 139 -20.50 -10.13 5.97
C LEU A 139 -19.24 -10.36 6.78
N LEU A 140 -18.52 -11.45 6.49
CA LEU A 140 -17.18 -11.71 7.01
C LEU A 140 -16.21 -11.83 5.84
N SER A 141 -15.14 -11.03 5.87
CA SER A 141 -14.13 -10.99 4.81
C SER A 141 -12.78 -11.45 5.34
N GLU A 142 -12.18 -12.43 4.68
CA GLU A 142 -10.77 -12.78 4.84
C GLU A 142 -9.93 -11.84 4.00
N ILE A 143 -8.74 -11.48 4.50
CA ILE A 143 -7.87 -10.51 3.87
C ILE A 143 -6.70 -11.24 3.23
N HIS A 144 -6.37 -10.86 2.01
CA HIS A 144 -5.20 -11.33 1.29
C HIS A 144 -4.46 -10.15 0.68
N LEU A 145 -3.13 -10.17 0.75
CA LEU A 145 -2.29 -9.21 0.07
C LEU A 145 -1.57 -9.91 -1.08
N THR A 146 -1.92 -9.55 -2.31
CA THR A 146 -1.32 -10.12 -3.52
C THR A 146 -0.95 -9.01 -4.48
N ASN A 147 0.29 -9.02 -4.95
CA ASN A 147 0.79 -8.03 -5.92
C ASN A 147 0.47 -6.57 -5.51
N TRP A 148 0.73 -6.21 -4.25
CA TRP A 148 0.50 -4.88 -3.67
C TRP A 148 -0.95 -4.43 -3.61
N LYS A 149 -1.88 -5.34 -3.86
CA LYS A 149 -3.30 -5.10 -3.75
C LYS A 149 -3.88 -5.89 -2.59
N LEU A 150 -4.61 -5.20 -1.74
CA LEU A 150 -5.42 -5.85 -0.75
C LEU A 150 -6.67 -6.37 -1.44
N SER A 151 -6.91 -7.66 -1.33
CA SER A 151 -8.13 -8.32 -1.77
C SER A 151 -8.82 -8.97 -0.60
N THR A 152 -10.11 -9.17 -0.72
CA THR A 152 -10.91 -9.86 0.29
C THR A 152 -11.65 -11.02 -0.35
N ASN A 153 -11.85 -12.06 0.45
CA ASN A 153 -12.80 -13.15 0.16
C ASN A 153 -13.94 -13.01 1.15
N THR A 154 -15.04 -12.45 0.67
CA THR A 154 -16.19 -12.10 1.52
C THR A 154 -17.23 -13.21 1.53
N GLU A 155 -17.71 -13.55 2.71
CA GLU A 155 -18.77 -14.51 2.95
C GLU A 155 -19.97 -13.82 3.61
N PHE A 156 -21.14 -14.01 3.04
CA PHE A 156 -22.40 -13.57 3.60
C PHE A 156 -22.79 -14.42 4.83
N LYS A 157 -23.02 -13.79 5.96
CA LYS A 157 -23.38 -14.47 7.22
C LYS A 157 -24.85 -14.38 7.55
N SER A 158 -25.40 -13.20 7.57
CA SER A 158 -26.82 -12.99 7.91
C SER A 158 -27.41 -11.80 7.18
N LEU A 159 -28.72 -11.81 7.11
CA LEU A 159 -29.55 -10.67 6.74
C LEU A 159 -30.63 -10.54 7.82
N ASP A 160 -30.50 -9.47 8.57
CA ASP A 160 -31.39 -9.17 9.66
C ASP A 160 -32.37 -8.08 9.18
N TRP A 161 -33.64 -8.47 9.06
CA TRP A 161 -34.70 -7.56 8.59
C TRP A 161 -35.08 -6.57 9.67
N ASN A 162 -35.26 -5.29 9.30
CA ASN A 162 -35.78 -4.30 10.22
C ASN A 162 -37.28 -4.56 10.50
N GLU A 163 -38.00 -5.02 9.46
CA GLU A 163 -39.37 -5.46 9.55
C GLU A 163 -39.51 -6.75 8.74
N SER A 164 -40.23 -7.73 9.28
CA SER A 164 -40.47 -8.98 8.56
C SER A 164 -41.25 -8.71 7.29
N PRO A 165 -40.72 -9.05 6.10
CA PRO A 165 -41.45 -8.85 4.87
C PRO A 165 -42.77 -9.64 4.92
N SER A 166 -43.85 -8.94 4.69
CA SER A 166 -45.20 -9.54 4.72
C SER A 166 -46.08 -8.98 3.59
N VAL A 167 -47.00 -9.80 3.14
CA VAL A 167 -48.09 -9.36 2.22
C VAL A 167 -49.39 -9.39 2.95
N THR A 168 -50.26 -8.44 2.66
CA THR A 168 -51.61 -8.42 3.21
C THR A 168 -52.52 -9.31 2.36
N VAL A 169 -53.01 -10.39 2.95
CA VAL A 169 -53.99 -11.27 2.33
C VAL A 169 -55.27 -11.23 3.17
N LEU A 170 -56.37 -10.85 2.58
CA LEU A 170 -57.68 -10.72 3.29
C LEU A 170 -57.58 -9.88 4.58
N GLY A 171 -56.81 -8.80 4.56
CA GLY A 171 -56.61 -7.91 5.71
C GLY A 171 -55.66 -8.42 6.79
N LYS A 172 -55.03 -9.60 6.61
CA LYS A 172 -54.03 -10.13 7.52
C LYS A 172 -52.63 -10.09 6.90
N ALA A 173 -51.63 -9.62 7.67
CA ALA A 173 -50.22 -9.71 7.27
C ALA A 173 -49.74 -11.14 7.32
N VAL A 174 -49.30 -11.66 6.19
CA VAL A 174 -48.71 -13.02 6.06
C VAL A 174 -47.23 -12.85 5.78
N PRO A 175 -46.32 -13.41 6.64
CA PRO A 175 -44.88 -13.35 6.39
C PRO A 175 -44.54 -14.09 5.10
N ILE A 176 -43.69 -13.44 4.26
CA ILE A 176 -43.26 -14.00 2.97
C ILE A 176 -41.76 -14.37 2.96
N THR A 177 -41.16 -14.49 4.12
CA THR A 177 -39.73 -14.82 4.27
C THR A 177 -39.36 -16.12 3.55
N TYR A 178 -40.27 -17.08 3.43
CA TYR A 178 -40.07 -18.32 2.70
C TYR A 178 -39.95 -18.11 1.17
N LEU A 179 -40.57 -17.07 0.62
CA LEU A 179 -40.45 -16.72 -0.80
C LEU A 179 -39.14 -15.98 -1.10
N ILE A 180 -38.56 -15.31 -0.10
CA ILE A 180 -37.39 -14.49 -0.24
C ILE A 180 -36.11 -15.34 -0.10
N ASN A 181 -36.13 -16.42 0.65
CA ASN A 181 -34.99 -17.29 0.89
C ASN A 181 -34.28 -17.83 -0.39
N PRO A 182 -35.00 -18.26 -1.45
CA PRO A 182 -34.35 -18.60 -2.72
C PRO A 182 -33.66 -17.41 -3.39
N THR A 183 -34.30 -16.25 -3.35
CA THR A 183 -33.81 -14.99 -3.88
C THR A 183 -32.55 -14.50 -3.15
N ILE A 184 -32.47 -14.71 -1.83
CA ILE A 184 -31.28 -14.40 -1.04
C ILE A 184 -30.05 -15.14 -1.55
N ARG A 185 -30.17 -16.35 -2.07
CA ARG A 185 -29.02 -17.12 -2.60
C ARG A 185 -28.40 -16.47 -3.84
N LEU A 186 -29.23 -15.95 -4.76
CA LEU A 186 -28.78 -15.23 -5.95
C LEU A 186 -28.14 -13.88 -5.56
N PHE A 187 -28.78 -13.18 -4.66
CA PHE A 187 -28.36 -11.94 -4.08
C PHE A 187 -27.04 -12.01 -3.29
N LYS A 188 -26.84 -13.10 -2.51
CA LYS A 188 -25.66 -13.34 -1.69
C LYS A 188 -24.35 -13.18 -2.47
N SER A 189 -24.18 -13.93 -3.56
CA SER A 189 -22.97 -13.90 -4.37
C SER A 189 -22.70 -12.54 -5.02
N LYS A 190 -23.77 -11.82 -5.39
CA LYS A 190 -23.66 -10.51 -6.03
C LYS A 190 -23.18 -9.45 -5.01
N ILE A 191 -23.68 -9.47 -3.77
CA ILE A 191 -23.19 -8.59 -2.69
C ILE A 191 -21.76 -8.93 -2.29
N GLU A 192 -21.42 -10.20 -2.11
CA GLU A 192 -20.07 -10.65 -1.79
C GLU A 192 -19.07 -10.06 -2.78
N LYS A 193 -19.31 -10.27 -4.08
CA LYS A 193 -18.46 -9.73 -5.16
C LYS A 193 -18.41 -8.20 -5.20
N SER A 194 -19.54 -7.52 -4.92
CA SER A 194 -19.58 -6.06 -4.92
C SER A 194 -18.75 -5.46 -3.77
N ILE A 195 -18.77 -6.09 -2.60
CA ILE A 195 -17.95 -5.67 -1.46
C ILE A 195 -16.48 -5.94 -1.74
N ASP A 196 -16.14 -7.13 -2.25
CA ASP A 196 -14.74 -7.46 -2.61
C ASP A 196 -14.19 -6.47 -3.63
N ALA A 197 -14.97 -6.16 -4.68
CA ALA A 197 -14.58 -5.19 -5.69
C ALA A 197 -14.44 -3.76 -5.12
N ALA A 198 -15.33 -3.35 -4.20
CA ALA A 198 -15.28 -2.03 -3.57
C ALA A 198 -14.04 -1.90 -2.66
N ILE A 199 -13.72 -2.94 -1.88
CA ILE A 199 -12.53 -2.98 -1.04
C ILE A 199 -11.27 -2.97 -1.92
N ALA A 200 -11.18 -3.82 -2.92
CA ALA A 200 -10.04 -3.89 -3.82
C ALA A 200 -9.77 -2.56 -4.54
N LYS A 201 -10.83 -1.87 -4.98
CA LYS A 201 -10.73 -0.55 -5.61
C LYS A 201 -10.27 0.54 -4.64
N SER A 202 -10.67 0.44 -3.37
CA SER A 202 -10.32 1.41 -2.32
C SER A 202 -8.91 1.23 -1.79
N MET A 203 -8.23 0.13 -2.14
CA MET A 203 -7.02 -0.37 -1.47
C MET A 203 -5.89 -0.69 -2.45
N ASP A 204 -5.73 0.09 -3.50
CA ASP A 204 -4.56 0.01 -4.37
C ASP A 204 -3.40 0.81 -3.75
N PHE A 205 -2.45 0.11 -3.11
CA PHE A 205 -1.27 0.70 -2.49
C PHE A 205 -0.08 0.82 -3.44
N LYS A 206 -0.15 0.23 -4.61
CA LYS A 206 0.98 0.22 -5.55
C LYS A 206 1.54 1.61 -5.83
N PRO A 207 0.75 2.65 -6.09
CA PRO A 207 1.28 4.01 -6.29
C PRO A 207 2.06 4.52 -5.08
N ASN A 208 1.52 4.35 -3.87
CA ASN A 208 2.15 4.82 -2.63
C ASN A 208 3.46 4.07 -2.34
N VAL A 209 3.50 2.78 -2.64
CA VAL A 209 4.69 1.94 -2.51
C VAL A 209 5.77 2.41 -3.49
N LEU A 210 5.43 2.65 -4.75
CA LEU A 210 6.36 3.14 -5.76
C LEU A 210 6.93 4.51 -5.38
N ASP A 211 6.11 5.43 -4.87
CA ASP A 211 6.56 6.75 -4.41
C ASP A 211 7.49 6.65 -3.19
N ALA A 212 7.22 5.73 -2.27
CA ALA A 212 8.10 5.47 -1.13
C ALA A 212 9.44 4.88 -1.57
N LEU A 213 9.44 3.92 -2.48
CA LEU A 213 10.65 3.32 -3.04
C LEU A 213 11.50 4.33 -3.80
N GLU A 214 10.88 5.20 -4.60
CA GLU A 214 11.58 6.25 -5.31
C GLU A 214 12.32 7.17 -4.34
N LYS A 215 11.68 7.55 -3.23
CA LYS A 215 12.32 8.35 -2.16
C LYS A 215 13.49 7.62 -1.50
N ILE A 216 13.30 6.33 -1.18
CA ILE A 216 14.34 5.51 -0.53
C ILE A 216 15.55 5.30 -1.46
N CYS A 217 15.30 5.08 -2.75
CA CYS A 217 16.34 4.83 -3.75
C CYS A 217 16.92 6.11 -4.37
N THR A 218 16.38 7.28 -4.05
CA THR A 218 16.98 8.56 -4.44
C THR A 218 18.25 8.78 -3.62
N PRO A 219 19.43 8.93 -4.26
CA PRO A 219 20.67 9.16 -3.54
C PRO A 219 20.58 10.39 -2.65
N PHE A 220 20.95 10.28 -1.39
CA PHE A 220 20.99 11.38 -0.47
C PHE A 220 22.42 11.71 -0.03
N GLU A 221 22.68 12.97 0.19
CA GLU A 221 23.97 13.46 0.64
C GLU A 221 24.19 13.12 2.11
N MET A 222 25.31 12.44 2.40
CA MET A 222 25.71 12.10 3.76
C MET A 222 26.58 13.20 4.37
N ASN A 223 27.45 13.79 3.56
CA ASN A 223 28.36 14.85 3.99
C ASN A 223 28.75 15.75 2.81
N GLU A 224 28.49 17.05 2.96
CA GLU A 224 28.80 18.07 1.95
C GLU A 224 30.31 18.28 1.77
N THR A 225 31.08 18.29 2.88
CA THR A 225 32.53 18.53 2.85
C THR A 225 33.29 17.45 2.09
N TYR A 226 32.85 16.20 2.22
CA TYR A 226 33.46 15.06 1.55
C TYR A 226 32.73 14.64 0.29
N GLU A 227 31.71 15.38 -0.13
CA GLU A 227 30.87 15.06 -1.30
C GLU A 227 30.44 13.60 -1.29
N SER A 228 30.01 13.10 -0.12
CA SER A 228 29.71 11.68 0.06
C SER A 228 28.19 11.42 -0.01
N TRP A 229 27.80 10.40 -0.74
CA TRP A 229 26.43 10.03 -1.05
C TRP A 229 26.13 8.60 -0.62
N LEU A 230 24.95 8.36 -0.08
CA LEU A 230 24.38 7.03 0.07
C LEU A 230 23.42 6.75 -1.08
N ARG A 231 23.64 5.62 -1.77
CA ARG A 231 22.76 5.10 -2.80
C ARG A 231 22.21 3.74 -2.38
N VAL A 232 20.89 3.60 -2.44
CA VAL A 232 20.21 2.32 -2.23
C VAL A 232 19.87 1.74 -3.61
N VAL A 233 20.40 0.54 -3.89
CA VAL A 233 20.18 -0.19 -5.12
C VAL A 233 19.20 -1.32 -4.84
N PRO A 234 17.94 -1.24 -5.30
CA PRO A 234 16.93 -2.24 -5.06
C PRO A 234 17.23 -3.54 -5.82
N GLN A 235 17.06 -4.69 -5.18
CA GLN A 235 17.23 -6.01 -5.78
C GLN A 235 15.90 -6.76 -5.83
N GLU A 236 15.19 -6.82 -4.70
CA GLU A 236 13.97 -7.58 -4.54
C GLU A 236 13.04 -6.87 -3.56
N LEU A 237 11.75 -6.92 -3.83
CA LEU A 237 10.72 -6.39 -2.98
C LEU A 237 9.80 -7.53 -2.53
N TYR A 238 9.52 -7.63 -1.24
CA TYR A 238 8.66 -8.66 -0.68
C TYR A 238 7.69 -8.11 0.35
N THR A 239 6.62 -8.85 0.60
CA THR A 239 5.65 -8.55 1.65
C THR A 239 5.36 -9.79 2.47
N THR A 240 5.07 -9.59 3.74
CA THR A 240 4.44 -10.64 4.55
C THR A 240 2.93 -10.66 4.31
N ASP A 241 2.29 -11.77 4.71
CA ASP A 241 0.84 -11.83 4.69
C ASP A 241 0.20 -10.76 5.56
N ALA A 242 -0.88 -10.18 5.07
CA ALA A 242 -1.65 -9.22 5.82
C ALA A 242 -2.44 -9.90 6.94
N LYS A 243 -2.37 -9.35 8.14
CA LYS A 243 -3.09 -9.87 9.33
C LYS A 243 -3.95 -8.78 9.94
N LEU A 244 -5.15 -9.15 10.35
CA LEU A 244 -6.03 -8.25 11.08
C LEU A 244 -5.69 -8.30 12.57
N GLN A 245 -5.16 -7.20 13.10
CA GLN A 245 -4.77 -7.05 14.51
C GLN A 245 -5.52 -5.89 15.14
N ALA A 246 -6.29 -6.16 16.20
CA ALA A 246 -7.18 -5.18 16.82
C ALA A 246 -8.08 -4.50 15.77
N ALA A 247 -7.98 -3.21 15.55
CA ALA A 247 -8.74 -2.43 14.57
C ALA A 247 -7.90 -2.01 13.36
N SER A 248 -6.90 -2.81 12.98
CA SER A 248 -5.98 -2.48 11.89
C SER A 248 -5.53 -3.72 11.12
N ILE A 249 -5.29 -3.57 9.83
CA ILE A 249 -4.58 -4.54 9.01
C ILE A 249 -3.10 -4.20 9.13
N ALA A 250 -2.27 -5.20 9.45
CA ALA A 250 -0.83 -5.04 9.57
C ALA A 250 -0.11 -6.05 8.67
N PHE A 251 0.94 -5.59 8.01
CA PHE A 251 1.88 -6.40 7.24
C PHE A 251 3.24 -5.71 7.20
N GLU A 252 4.28 -6.40 6.81
CA GLU A 252 5.61 -5.83 6.60
C GLU A 252 5.93 -5.81 5.12
N MET A 253 6.49 -4.70 4.67
CA MET A 253 7.07 -4.53 3.35
C MET A 253 8.59 -4.57 3.51
N GLY A 254 9.27 -5.45 2.78
CA GLY A 254 10.71 -5.59 2.81
C GLY A 254 11.32 -5.26 1.47
N LEU A 255 12.43 -4.51 1.52
CA LEU A 255 13.29 -4.23 0.38
C LEU A 255 14.65 -4.91 0.61
N LYS A 256 14.98 -5.89 -0.21
CA LYS A 256 16.34 -6.41 -0.34
C LYS A 256 17.11 -5.49 -1.27
N CYS A 257 18.23 -4.97 -0.82
CA CYS A 257 19.01 -3.99 -1.57
C CYS A 257 20.51 -4.11 -1.27
N THR A 258 21.33 -3.46 -2.05
CA THR A 258 22.68 -3.08 -1.68
C THR A 258 22.74 -1.61 -1.32
N MET A 259 23.57 -1.28 -0.33
CA MET A 259 23.83 0.11 0.06
C MET A 259 25.24 0.46 -0.34
N GLU A 260 25.40 1.54 -1.08
CA GLU A 260 26.68 2.00 -1.59
C GLU A 260 26.98 3.41 -1.09
N THR A 261 28.17 3.60 -0.56
CA THR A 261 28.70 4.92 -0.26
C THR A 261 29.61 5.37 -1.41
N LEU A 262 29.31 6.49 -2.00
CA LEU A 262 30.02 7.03 -3.16
C LEU A 262 30.55 8.43 -2.81
N VAL A 263 31.73 8.77 -3.35
CA VAL A 263 32.37 10.08 -3.16
C VAL A 263 32.45 10.79 -4.50
N GLY A 264 32.21 12.10 -4.51
CA GLY A 264 32.23 12.95 -5.69
C GLY A 264 30.82 13.38 -6.13
N GLN A 265 30.60 13.42 -7.43
CA GLN A 265 29.32 13.90 -7.99
C GLN A 265 28.14 13.01 -7.55
N LYS A 266 26.97 13.63 -7.36
CA LYS A 266 25.73 12.92 -7.02
C LYS A 266 25.45 11.79 -8.01
N PRO A 267 25.37 10.54 -7.54
CA PRO A 267 25.10 9.41 -8.41
C PRO A 267 23.65 9.41 -8.91
N ALA A 268 23.39 8.74 -10.03
CA ALA A 268 22.04 8.51 -10.51
C ALA A 268 21.31 7.47 -9.64
N SER A 269 19.99 7.64 -9.48
CA SER A 269 19.12 6.59 -8.92
C SER A 269 19.10 5.37 -9.85
N GLN A 270 19.09 4.17 -9.26
CA GLN A 270 18.92 2.92 -10.00
C GLN A 270 17.52 2.32 -9.86
N PHE A 271 16.58 3.08 -9.33
CA PHE A 271 15.19 2.67 -9.21
C PHE A 271 14.45 2.87 -10.53
N ASP A 272 13.82 1.80 -11.01
CA ASP A 272 12.98 1.82 -12.22
C ASP A 272 11.55 1.38 -11.87
N ARG A 273 10.62 2.34 -11.91
CA ARG A 273 9.20 2.11 -11.61
C ARG A 273 8.52 1.07 -12.51
N THR A 274 9.08 0.82 -13.71
CA THR A 274 8.47 -0.08 -14.70
C THR A 274 8.76 -1.56 -14.43
N LYS A 275 9.74 -1.84 -13.56
CA LYS A 275 10.19 -3.20 -13.24
C LYS A 275 9.50 -3.81 -12.00
N ILE A 276 8.57 -3.09 -11.37
CA ILE A 276 7.86 -3.50 -10.14
C ILE A 276 6.37 -3.73 -10.40
#